data_e741f95410b06bdb1298f7aaf2ad000c
#
_entry.id   e741f95410b06bdb1298f7aaf2ad000c
#
_cell.length_a   1.000
_cell.length_b   1.000
_cell.length_c   1.000
_cell.angle_alpha   90.00
_cell.angle_beta   90.00
_cell.angle_gamma   90.00
#
_symmetry.space_group_name_H-M   'P 1'
#
loop_
_entity.id
_entity.type
_entity.pdbx_description
1 polymer ?
#
loop_
_entity_poly.entity_id
_entity_poly.type
_entity_poly.pdbx_seq_one_letter_code
_entity_poly.pdbx_strand_id
1 'polypeptide(L)'
;MKYEEDESSLSLEKLQAGDRFEFARMVERYSDLLYRLTLKILGNTQDAEDALQETFLKAFRSIKDFKGLSSITTWLYRIAVNEALMILRKNKPDQSRVELDDEGDEENAEPFQVVDWEPVPEEKLLSGESMQVLNRLVQELSPALRVVFLLRDIQELS
;
A
#
# COMPACT_ATOMS: atom_id res chain seq x y z
N MET A 1 -14.83 -26.24 -14.14
CA MET A 1 -14.11 -25.16 -14.85
C MET A 1 -12.70 -25.13 -14.29
N LYS A 2 -11.73 -25.58 -15.06
CA LYS A 2 -10.32 -25.37 -14.75
C LYS A 2 -10.07 -23.90 -15.01
N TYR A 3 -9.84 -23.13 -13.95
CA TYR A 3 -9.14 -21.87 -14.09
C TYR A 3 -7.74 -22.23 -14.57
N GLU A 4 -7.40 -21.84 -15.78
CA GLU A 4 -6.02 -21.85 -16.26
C GLU A 4 -5.25 -21.03 -15.22
N GLU A 5 -4.36 -21.68 -14.47
CA GLU A 5 -3.39 -21.00 -13.63
C GLU A 5 -2.52 -20.20 -14.58
N ASP A 6 -2.84 -18.92 -14.72
CA ASP A 6 -1.98 -17.96 -15.37
C ASP A 6 -0.61 -18.05 -14.68
N GLU A 7 0.43 -18.45 -15.40
CA GLU A 7 1.80 -18.56 -14.86
C GLU A 7 2.28 -17.24 -14.22
N SER A 8 1.53 -16.17 -14.39
CA SER A 8 1.74 -14.86 -13.77
C SER A 8 1.10 -14.74 -12.39
N SER A 9 0.19 -15.62 -11.98
CA SER A 9 -0.49 -15.52 -10.68
C SER A 9 0.42 -15.98 -9.54
N LEU A 10 0.40 -15.23 -8.43
CA LEU A 10 1.12 -15.61 -7.22
C LEU A 10 0.38 -16.73 -6.50
N SER A 11 1.11 -17.76 -6.08
CA SER A 11 0.55 -18.85 -5.28
C SER A 11 0.57 -18.50 -3.79
N LEU A 12 -0.62 -18.31 -3.22
CA LEU A 12 -0.77 -18.04 -1.79
C LEU A 12 -0.22 -19.20 -0.94
N GLU A 13 -0.44 -20.44 -1.36
CA GLU A 13 0.05 -21.63 -0.64
C GLU A 13 1.57 -21.64 -0.54
N LYS A 14 2.29 -21.32 -1.63
CA LYS A 14 3.74 -21.24 -1.63
C LYS A 14 4.24 -20.07 -0.76
N LEU A 15 3.57 -18.92 -0.83
CA LEU A 15 3.90 -17.77 0.02
C LEU A 15 3.76 -18.13 1.50
N GLN A 16 2.66 -18.79 1.90
CA GLN A 16 2.43 -19.23 3.28
C GLN A 16 3.41 -20.33 3.72
N ALA A 17 3.85 -21.18 2.79
CA ALA A 17 4.89 -22.18 3.04
C ALA A 17 6.29 -21.56 3.21
N GLY A 18 6.45 -20.25 2.95
CA GLY A 18 7.72 -19.56 3.08
C GLY A 18 8.64 -19.73 1.87
N ASP A 19 8.07 -20.01 0.70
CA ASP A 19 8.82 -20.13 -0.54
C ASP A 19 9.45 -18.77 -0.91
N ARG A 20 10.78 -18.74 -0.92
CA ARG A 20 11.55 -17.52 -1.18
C ARG A 20 11.43 -17.03 -2.62
N PHE A 21 11.27 -17.94 -3.57
CA PHE A 21 11.10 -17.57 -4.98
C PHE A 21 9.74 -16.92 -5.20
N GLU A 22 8.70 -17.48 -4.63
CA GLU A 22 7.36 -16.91 -4.72
C GLU A 22 7.28 -15.58 -4.02
N PHE A 23 7.95 -15.41 -2.88
CA PHE A 23 8.05 -14.14 -2.19
C PHE A 23 8.82 -13.10 -3.02
N ALA A 24 9.93 -13.48 -3.67
CA ALA A 24 10.68 -12.60 -4.56
C ALA A 24 9.82 -12.11 -5.75
N ARG A 25 9.01 -13.00 -6.33
CA ARG A 25 8.02 -12.61 -7.38
C ARG A 25 7.00 -11.61 -6.86
N MET A 26 6.52 -11.78 -5.63
CA MET A 26 5.62 -10.83 -5.00
C MET A 26 6.30 -9.46 -4.81
N VAL A 27 7.53 -9.44 -4.31
CA VAL A 27 8.31 -8.21 -4.16
C VAL A 27 8.49 -7.51 -5.52
N GLU A 28 8.91 -8.23 -6.55
CA GLU A 28 9.09 -7.69 -7.89
C GLU A 28 7.79 -7.09 -8.45
N ARG A 29 6.68 -7.80 -8.28
CA ARG A 29 5.38 -7.38 -8.79
C ARG A 29 4.81 -6.14 -8.11
N TYR A 30 5.01 -5.99 -6.80
CA TYR A 30 4.35 -4.94 -6.01
C TYR A 30 5.28 -3.79 -5.61
N SER A 31 6.58 -3.89 -5.81
CA SER A 31 7.54 -2.86 -5.39
C SER A 31 7.24 -1.48 -5.94
N ASP A 32 7.04 -1.35 -7.24
CA ASP A 32 6.77 -0.06 -7.88
C ASP A 32 5.47 0.56 -7.39
N LEU A 33 4.46 -0.27 -7.23
CA LEU A 33 3.13 0.14 -6.80
C LEU A 33 3.15 0.65 -5.36
N LEU A 34 3.75 -0.11 -4.45
CA LEU A 34 3.89 0.25 -3.04
C LEU A 34 4.84 1.45 -2.85
N TYR A 35 5.92 1.52 -3.64
CA TYR A 35 6.83 2.66 -3.61
C TYR A 35 6.13 3.96 -3.99
N ARG A 36 5.33 3.96 -5.06
CA ARG A 36 4.56 5.15 -5.46
C ARG A 36 3.58 5.57 -4.39
N LEU A 37 2.91 4.62 -3.74
CA LEU A 37 2.00 4.89 -2.64
C LEU A 37 2.73 5.53 -1.45
N THR A 38 3.80 4.91 -0.98
CA THR A 38 4.58 5.43 0.16
C THR A 38 5.21 6.78 -0.15
N LEU A 39 5.70 6.99 -1.38
CA LEU A 39 6.24 8.27 -1.83
C LEU A 39 5.17 9.37 -1.84
N LYS A 40 3.96 9.08 -2.30
CA LYS A 40 2.85 10.05 -2.28
C LYS A 40 2.43 10.41 -0.85
N ILE A 41 2.49 9.46 0.08
CA ILE A 41 2.17 9.70 1.49
C ILE A 41 3.29 10.51 2.18
N LEU A 42 4.54 10.12 1.99
CA LEU A 42 5.69 10.64 2.75
C LEU A 42 6.34 11.88 2.13
N GLY A 43 6.29 12.01 0.81
CA GLY A 43 6.81 13.16 0.09
C GLY A 43 8.33 13.21 -0.09
N ASN A 44 9.07 12.19 0.38
CA ASN A 44 10.49 12.06 0.14
C ASN A 44 10.90 10.61 -0.15
N THR A 45 11.97 10.46 -0.91
CA THR A 45 12.40 9.15 -1.44
C THR A 45 12.95 8.24 -0.34
N GLN A 46 13.71 8.78 0.60
CA GLN A 46 14.36 8.00 1.64
C GLN A 46 13.33 7.35 2.57
N ASP A 47 12.39 8.13 3.09
CA ASP A 47 11.32 7.61 3.93
C ASP A 47 10.42 6.63 3.18
N ALA A 48 10.19 6.87 1.87
CA ALA A 48 9.41 5.98 1.03
C ALA A 48 10.10 4.62 0.84
N GLU A 49 11.41 4.59 0.65
CA GLU A 49 12.21 3.37 0.55
C GLU A 49 12.22 2.61 1.88
N ASP A 50 12.38 3.32 3.00
CA ASP A 50 12.33 2.73 4.33
C ASP A 50 10.96 2.09 4.61
N ALA A 51 9.87 2.80 4.30
CA ALA A 51 8.51 2.28 4.42
C ALA A 51 8.27 1.04 3.55
N LEU A 52 8.80 1.04 2.33
CA LEU A 52 8.72 -0.10 1.41
C LEU A 52 9.44 -1.33 1.96
N GLN A 53 10.65 -1.15 2.46
CA GLN A 53 11.43 -2.24 3.05
C GLN A 53 10.73 -2.83 4.27
N GLU A 54 10.27 -1.99 5.20
CA GLU A 54 9.52 -2.45 6.38
C GLU A 54 8.22 -3.16 5.99
N THR A 55 7.53 -2.67 4.96
CA THR A 55 6.33 -3.33 4.42
C THR A 55 6.62 -4.76 4.01
N PHE A 56 7.66 -5.01 3.23
CA PHE A 56 8.00 -6.36 2.80
C PHE A 56 8.55 -7.24 3.94
N LEU A 57 9.29 -6.66 4.88
CA LEU A 57 9.74 -7.40 6.07
C LEU A 57 8.55 -7.87 6.92
N LYS A 58 7.57 -7.00 7.16
CA LYS A 58 6.34 -7.35 7.87
C LYS A 58 5.50 -8.36 7.08
N ALA A 59 5.37 -8.15 5.78
CA ALA A 59 4.68 -9.09 4.90
C ALA A 59 5.31 -10.48 4.99
N PHE A 60 6.63 -10.59 4.93
CA PHE A 60 7.33 -11.87 5.03
C PHE A 60 7.07 -12.59 6.36
N ARG A 61 7.01 -11.83 7.45
CA ARG A 61 6.77 -12.39 8.80
C ARG A 61 5.32 -12.84 8.98
N SER A 62 4.36 -12.10 8.41
CA SER A 62 2.92 -12.29 8.66
C SER A 62 2.15 -13.02 7.55
N ILE A 63 2.79 -13.31 6.40
CA ILE A 63 2.12 -14.00 5.29
C ILE A 63 1.58 -15.39 5.66
N LYS A 64 2.19 -16.05 6.64
CA LYS A 64 1.74 -17.36 7.15
C LYS A 64 0.36 -17.29 7.80
N ASP A 65 0.05 -16.17 8.43
CA ASP A 65 -1.20 -15.92 9.15
C ASP A 65 -2.27 -15.26 8.25
N PHE A 66 -1.92 -14.94 7.01
CA PHE A 66 -2.82 -14.32 6.06
C PHE A 66 -3.97 -15.26 5.69
N LYS A 67 -5.20 -14.91 6.10
CA LYS A 67 -6.39 -15.78 5.95
C LYS A 67 -7.03 -15.71 4.54
N GLY A 68 -6.53 -14.88 3.63
CA GLY A 68 -7.12 -14.74 2.29
C GLY A 68 -8.49 -14.04 2.27
N LEU A 69 -8.85 -13.30 3.33
CA LEU A 69 -10.11 -12.56 3.42
C LEU A 69 -10.11 -11.28 2.55
N SER A 70 -8.97 -10.89 2.06
CA SER A 70 -8.77 -9.80 1.11
C SER A 70 -7.79 -10.24 0.02
N SER A 71 -7.64 -9.44 -1.04
CA SER A 71 -6.54 -9.66 -1.99
C SER A 71 -5.17 -9.43 -1.32
N ILE A 72 -4.13 -10.06 -1.84
CA ILE A 72 -2.74 -9.80 -1.41
C ILE A 72 -2.40 -8.32 -1.57
N THR A 73 -2.88 -7.70 -2.64
CA THR A 73 -2.70 -6.28 -2.92
C THR A 73 -3.25 -5.41 -1.79
N THR A 74 -4.51 -5.63 -1.38
CA THR A 74 -5.14 -4.91 -0.28
C THR A 74 -4.38 -5.07 1.02
N TRP A 75 -3.95 -6.29 1.30
CA TRP A 75 -3.22 -6.60 2.51
C TRP A 75 -1.86 -5.89 2.54
N LEU A 76 -1.11 -5.90 1.43
CA LEU A 76 0.14 -5.15 1.29
C LEU A 76 -0.06 -3.64 1.41
N TYR A 77 -1.14 -3.10 0.84
CA TYR A 77 -1.47 -1.67 0.99
C TYR A 77 -1.68 -1.27 2.45
N ARG A 78 -2.41 -2.08 3.22
CA ARG A 78 -2.60 -1.82 4.65
C ARG A 78 -1.27 -1.73 5.38
N ILE A 79 -0.37 -2.69 5.14
CA ILE A 79 0.94 -2.68 5.77
C ILE A 79 1.70 -1.41 5.36
N ALA A 80 1.76 -1.11 4.06
CA ALA A 80 2.50 0.05 3.54
C ALA A 80 1.98 1.39 4.07
N VAL A 81 0.66 1.57 4.14
CA VAL A 81 0.04 2.77 4.72
C VAL A 81 0.38 2.91 6.20
N ASN A 82 0.30 1.82 6.96
CA ASN A 82 0.65 1.84 8.37
C ASN A 82 2.11 2.21 8.60
N GLU A 83 3.04 1.66 7.81
CA GLU A 83 4.46 2.01 7.90
C GLU A 83 4.70 3.48 7.55
N ALA A 84 4.09 3.98 6.49
CA ALA A 84 4.20 5.38 6.11
C ALA A 84 3.66 6.32 7.20
N LEU A 85 2.52 6.00 7.81
CA LEU A 85 1.96 6.79 8.90
C LEU A 85 2.82 6.75 10.15
N MET A 86 3.44 5.61 10.48
CA MET A 86 4.39 5.50 11.59
C MET A 86 5.61 6.40 11.39
N ILE A 87 6.17 6.44 10.18
CA ILE A 87 7.30 7.32 9.84
C ILE A 87 6.89 8.78 9.97
N LEU A 88 5.72 9.18 9.48
CA LEU A 88 5.21 10.55 9.62
C LEU A 88 5.05 10.97 11.08
N ARG A 89 4.52 10.09 11.93
CA ARG A 89 4.38 10.35 13.38
C ARG A 89 5.74 10.52 14.05
N LYS A 90 6.73 9.71 13.66
CA LYS A 90 8.09 9.80 14.19
C LYS A 90 8.78 11.09 13.80
N ASN A 91 8.58 11.56 12.55
CA ASN A 91 9.25 12.74 12.02
C ASN A 91 8.59 14.07 12.48
N LYS A 92 7.34 14.05 12.94
CA LYS A 92 6.59 15.23 13.40
C LYS A 92 5.88 14.94 14.73
N PRO A 93 6.61 14.85 15.86
CA PRO A 93 6.00 14.49 17.14
C PRO A 93 5.01 15.52 17.68
N ASP A 94 5.04 16.79 17.22
CA ASP A 94 4.29 17.89 17.85
C ASP A 94 2.98 18.30 17.14
N GLN A 95 2.64 17.78 15.97
CA GLN A 95 1.49 18.29 15.20
C GLN A 95 0.39 17.29 14.86
N SER A 96 0.47 16.06 15.26
CA SER A 96 -0.55 15.07 14.90
C SER A 96 -0.84 14.08 16.03
N ARG A 97 -1.41 14.56 17.13
CA ARG A 97 -2.32 13.74 17.92
C ARG A 97 -3.65 13.63 17.16
N VAL A 98 -3.64 13.04 15.99
CA VAL A 98 -4.77 12.25 15.59
C VAL A 98 -4.57 10.92 16.26
N GLU A 99 -5.22 10.76 17.39
CA GLU A 99 -5.44 9.47 18.02
C GLU A 99 -6.25 8.64 17.02
N LEU A 100 -5.55 8.01 16.07
CA LEU A 100 -6.00 6.75 15.54
C LEU A 100 -5.63 5.78 16.65
N ASP A 101 -6.61 5.44 17.47
CA ASP A 101 -6.50 4.37 18.46
C ASP A 101 -5.90 3.15 17.75
N ASP A 102 -4.63 2.88 18.08
CA ASP A 102 -3.87 1.74 17.58
C ASP A 102 -4.16 0.49 18.45
N GLU A 103 -5.33 0.45 19.05
CA GLU A 103 -5.94 -0.71 19.67
C GLU A 103 -7.15 -1.18 18.84
N GLY A 104 -6.99 -1.20 17.53
CA GLY A 104 -7.90 -1.90 16.63
C GLY A 104 -7.46 -3.35 16.55
N ASP A 105 -8.12 -4.21 17.35
CA ASP A 105 -8.14 -5.66 17.16
C ASP A 105 -8.20 -5.96 15.66
N GLU A 106 -7.16 -6.64 15.15
CA GLU A 106 -7.11 -7.13 13.75
C GLU A 106 -8.28 -8.08 13.43
N GLU A 107 -9.11 -8.43 14.41
CA GLU A 107 -10.25 -9.35 14.27
C GLU A 107 -11.55 -8.72 13.77
N ASN A 108 -11.70 -7.39 13.79
CA ASN A 108 -12.96 -6.72 13.44
C ASN A 108 -12.85 -5.67 12.32
N ALA A 109 -11.75 -5.65 11.56
CA ALA A 109 -11.71 -4.82 10.37
C ALA A 109 -12.65 -5.41 9.32
N GLU A 110 -13.79 -4.76 9.08
CA GLU A 110 -14.64 -5.07 7.93
C GLU A 110 -13.79 -5.16 6.66
N PRO A 111 -14.03 -6.15 5.79
CA PRO A 111 -13.21 -6.34 4.60
C PRO A 111 -13.31 -5.10 3.72
N PHE A 112 -12.23 -4.36 3.67
CA PHE A 112 -12.08 -3.28 2.71
C PHE A 112 -12.04 -3.91 1.32
N GLN A 113 -13.13 -3.79 0.57
CA GLN A 113 -13.15 -4.22 -0.83
C GLN A 113 -12.24 -3.30 -1.63
N VAL A 114 -11.02 -3.75 -1.87
CA VAL A 114 -10.13 -3.10 -2.83
C VAL A 114 -10.32 -3.81 -4.15
N VAL A 115 -10.77 -3.05 -5.10
CA VAL A 115 -10.93 -3.46 -6.49
C VAL A 115 -9.55 -3.59 -7.14
N ASP A 116 -9.39 -4.57 -8.01
CA ASP A 116 -8.15 -4.88 -8.74
C ASP A 116 -7.58 -3.65 -9.46
N TRP A 117 -6.29 -3.42 -9.21
CA TRP A 117 -5.58 -2.29 -9.77
C TRP A 117 -4.89 -2.61 -11.08
N GLU A 118 -5.43 -2.10 -12.17
CA GLU A 118 -4.61 -1.80 -13.32
C GLU A 118 -4.12 -0.34 -13.26
N PRO A 119 -2.87 -0.06 -13.64
CA PRO A 119 -2.37 1.31 -13.66
C PRO A 119 -3.20 2.14 -14.63
N VAL A 120 -3.91 3.13 -14.09
CA VAL A 120 -4.88 3.92 -14.84
C VAL A 120 -4.18 4.80 -15.88
N PRO A 121 -4.72 4.83 -17.12
CA PRO A 121 -4.20 5.68 -18.20
C PRO A 121 -4.27 7.19 -17.93
N GLU A 122 -4.94 7.63 -16.86
CA GLU A 122 -5.17 9.04 -16.56
C GLU A 122 -3.92 9.84 -16.17
N GLU A 123 -2.87 9.18 -15.69
CA GLU A 123 -1.55 9.83 -15.58
C GLU A 123 -1.03 10.39 -16.92
N LYS A 124 -1.57 9.91 -18.02
CA LYS A 124 -1.22 10.38 -19.37
C LYS A 124 -2.06 11.59 -19.86
N LEU A 125 -3.15 11.91 -19.18
CA LEU A 125 -4.09 12.96 -19.59
C LEU A 125 -3.82 14.31 -18.90
N LEU A 126 -3.14 14.31 -17.75
CA LEU A 126 -2.76 15.54 -17.07
C LEU A 126 -1.43 16.02 -17.63
N SER A 127 -1.36 17.30 -18.02
CA SER A 127 -0.09 17.93 -18.34
C SER A 127 0.86 17.84 -17.14
N GLY A 128 2.16 17.76 -17.38
CA GLY A 128 3.17 17.67 -16.31
C GLY A 128 3.04 18.77 -15.26
N GLU A 129 2.60 19.97 -15.67
CA GLU A 129 2.36 21.10 -14.76
C GLU A 129 1.16 20.84 -13.84
N SER A 130 0.06 20.34 -14.36
CA SER A 130 -1.14 20.01 -13.56
C SER A 130 -0.84 18.92 -12.53
N MET A 131 -0.04 17.92 -12.89
CA MET A 131 0.39 16.87 -11.99
C MET A 131 1.30 17.39 -10.87
N GLN A 132 2.21 18.33 -11.16
CA GLN A 132 3.04 18.96 -10.15
C GLN A 132 2.22 19.76 -9.14
N VAL A 133 1.22 20.52 -9.62
CA VAL A 133 0.31 21.27 -8.75
C VAL A 133 -0.49 20.31 -7.86
N LEU A 134 -1.05 19.26 -8.44
CA LEU A 134 -1.79 18.24 -7.68
C LEU A 134 -0.93 17.60 -6.59
N ASN A 135 0.28 17.17 -6.93
CA ASN A 135 1.21 16.57 -5.97
C ASN A 135 1.53 17.53 -4.82
N ARG A 136 1.72 18.82 -5.11
CA ARG A 136 1.96 19.84 -4.08
C ARG A 136 0.76 19.97 -3.15
N LEU A 137 -0.45 20.11 -3.71
CA LEU A 137 -1.67 20.22 -2.92
C LEU A 137 -1.92 18.99 -2.04
N VAL A 138 -1.67 17.78 -2.56
CA VAL A 138 -1.75 16.54 -1.78
C VAL A 138 -0.76 16.54 -0.62
N GLN A 139 0.47 17.07 -0.83
CA GLN A 139 1.45 17.17 0.25
C GLN A 139 1.08 18.21 1.34
N GLU A 140 0.26 19.20 1.02
CA GLU A 140 -0.26 20.17 2.00
C GLU A 140 -1.39 19.60 2.88
N LEU A 141 -2.02 18.49 2.47
CA LEU A 141 -3.01 17.82 3.28
C LEU A 141 -2.39 17.22 4.57
N SER A 142 -3.18 17.17 5.63
CA SER A 142 -2.79 16.41 6.80
C SER A 142 -2.56 14.92 6.43
N PRO A 143 -1.68 14.19 7.13
CA PRO A 143 -1.37 12.80 6.79
C PRO A 143 -2.61 11.92 6.66
N ALA A 144 -3.57 12.04 7.57
CA ALA A 144 -4.81 11.26 7.54
C ALA A 144 -5.67 11.60 6.31
N LEU A 145 -5.83 12.89 6.00
CA LEU A 145 -6.58 13.30 4.80
C LEU A 145 -5.89 12.90 3.51
N ARG A 146 -4.55 12.96 3.49
CA ARG A 146 -3.75 12.53 2.36
C ARG A 146 -3.95 11.04 2.05
N VAL A 147 -3.90 10.20 3.07
CA VAL A 147 -4.15 8.76 2.93
C VAL A 147 -5.57 8.50 2.42
N VAL A 148 -6.58 9.14 3.03
CA VAL A 148 -7.99 8.98 2.60
C VAL A 148 -8.17 9.42 1.14
N PHE A 149 -7.58 10.56 0.77
CA PHE A 149 -7.63 11.06 -0.60
C PHE A 149 -6.99 10.06 -1.58
N LEU A 150 -5.78 9.60 -1.28
CA LEU A 150 -5.08 8.65 -2.13
C LEU A 150 -5.82 7.32 -2.25
N LEU A 151 -6.39 6.81 -1.17
CA LEU A 151 -7.15 5.56 -1.21
C LEU A 151 -8.47 5.71 -1.97
N ARG A 152 -9.14 6.87 -1.86
CA ARG A 152 -10.36 7.16 -2.60
C ARG A 152 -10.11 7.28 -4.10
N ASP A 153 -9.08 8.04 -4.47
CA ASP A 153 -8.67 8.23 -5.86
C ASP A 153 -8.33 6.89 -6.52
N ILE A 154 -7.72 6.04 -5.75
CA ILE A 154 -7.43 4.66 -6.06
C ILE A 154 -8.70 3.84 -6.33
N GLN A 155 -9.76 3.99 -5.53
CA GLN A 155 -11.00 3.22 -5.65
C GLN A 155 -11.90 3.70 -6.80
N GLU A 156 -11.89 4.98 -7.13
CA GLU A 156 -12.71 5.52 -8.21
C GLU A 156 -12.15 5.24 -9.61
N LEU A 157 -10.89 4.80 -9.68
CA LEU A 157 -10.17 4.52 -10.92
C LEU A 157 -10.24 3.05 -11.35
N SER A 158 -11.03 2.24 -10.67
CA SER A 158 -11.22 0.80 -11.01
C SER A 158 -12.57 0.53 -11.63
#